data_83f8f10d72b1c540c010d741cf552a36
#
_entry.id   83f8f10d72b1c540c010d741cf552a36
#
_cell.length_a   1.000
_cell.length_b   1.000
_cell.length_c   1.000
_cell.angle_alpha   90.00
_cell.angle_beta   90.00
_cell.angle_gamma   90.00
#
_symmetry.space_group_name_H-M   'P 1'
#
loop_
_entity.id
_entity.type
_entity.pdbx_description
1 polymer ?
#
loop_
_entity_poly.entity_id
_entity_poly.type
_entity_poly.pdbx_seq_one_letter_code
_entity_poly.pdbx_strand_id
1 'polypeptide(L)'
;MRVAFCIPGPNFSGWFLENWTALIKSMPPEIEWRLFRNYNPNVHVVRNQVLDRARMFRPDYYMWIDSDINFTPDDFYKLLDHKNVSIVSGVYVMKTVYPYNDFACGSLDGGTLTRDDIKDKTDLLEVKANGLG
;
A
#
# COMPACT_ATOMS: atom_id res chain seq x y z
N MET A 1 -5.09 -18.73 2.94
CA MET A 1 -5.16 -17.43 2.26
C MET A 1 -3.83 -17.14 1.59
N ARG A 2 -3.85 -16.61 0.36
CA ARG A 2 -2.63 -16.33 -0.42
C ARG A 2 -2.48 -14.84 -0.66
N VAL A 3 -1.34 -14.26 -0.31
CA VAL A 3 -1.05 -12.83 -0.46
C VAL A 3 0.14 -12.61 -1.37
N ALA A 4 -0.04 -11.84 -2.44
CA ALA A 4 1.05 -11.39 -3.29
C ALA A 4 1.51 -10.00 -2.86
N PHE A 5 2.70 -9.88 -2.29
CA PHE A 5 3.32 -8.59 -2.02
C PHE A 5 3.97 -8.06 -3.29
N CYS A 6 3.45 -6.96 -3.81
CA CYS A 6 3.87 -6.31 -5.04
C CYS A 6 4.65 -5.04 -4.68
N ILE A 7 5.98 -5.09 -4.81
CA ILE A 7 6.86 -4.00 -4.34
C ILE A 7 7.71 -3.50 -5.52
N PRO A 8 7.23 -2.47 -6.25
CA PRO A 8 8.04 -1.82 -7.28
C PRO A 8 9.11 -0.95 -6.64
N GLY A 9 10.31 -0.96 -7.19
CA GLY A 9 11.38 -0.06 -6.77
C GLY A 9 12.77 -0.67 -6.85
N PRO A 10 13.80 0.20 -7.03
CA PRO A 10 15.20 -0.25 -7.14
C PRO A 10 15.85 -0.51 -5.79
N ASN A 11 15.54 0.32 -4.80
CA ASN A 11 16.19 0.37 -3.49
C ASN A 11 15.15 0.41 -2.37
N PHE A 12 15.56 -0.05 -1.21
CA PHE A 12 14.77 -0.04 0.01
C PHE A 12 15.55 0.67 1.12
N SER A 13 14.86 1.50 1.91
CA SER A 13 15.46 2.12 3.09
C SER A 13 15.70 1.08 4.20
N GLY A 14 16.57 1.42 5.16
CA GLY A 14 16.74 0.59 6.37
C GLY A 14 15.42 0.41 7.12
N TRP A 15 14.63 1.48 7.24
CA TRP A 15 13.29 1.44 7.85
C TRP A 15 12.34 0.47 7.13
N PHE A 16 12.35 0.48 5.79
CA PHE A 16 11.56 -0.47 5.02
C PHE A 16 11.97 -1.91 5.34
N LEU A 17 13.27 -2.18 5.39
CA LEU A 17 13.79 -3.53 5.66
C LEU A 17 13.43 -4.02 7.07
N GLU A 18 13.51 -3.15 8.07
CA GLU A 18 13.11 -3.46 9.45
C GLU A 18 11.62 -3.80 9.53
N ASN A 19 10.77 -2.94 8.97
CA ASN A 19 9.32 -3.14 8.97
C ASN A 19 8.90 -4.37 8.16
N TRP A 20 9.53 -4.60 7.00
CA TRP A 20 9.35 -5.81 6.22
C TRP A 20 9.70 -7.06 7.03
N THR A 21 10.85 -7.04 7.72
CA THR A 21 11.29 -8.16 8.54
C THR A 21 10.31 -8.42 9.70
N ALA A 22 9.83 -7.36 10.34
CA ALA A 22 8.82 -7.47 11.40
C ALA A 22 7.51 -8.06 10.87
N LEU A 23 7.03 -7.60 9.72
CA LEU A 23 5.83 -8.13 9.07
C LEU A 23 5.97 -9.63 8.77
N ILE A 24 7.05 -10.03 8.14
CA ILE A 24 7.24 -11.45 7.77
C ILE A 24 7.36 -12.34 9.01
N LYS A 25 8.00 -11.88 10.08
CA LYS A 25 8.08 -12.62 11.36
C LYS A 25 6.74 -12.73 12.06
N SER A 26 5.84 -11.77 11.89
CA SER A 26 4.49 -11.79 12.47
C SER A 26 3.48 -12.55 11.62
N MET A 27 3.85 -12.99 10.41
CA MET A 27 2.92 -13.61 9.46
C MET A 27 2.43 -14.96 9.99
N PRO A 28 1.11 -15.14 10.15
CA PRO A 28 0.55 -16.41 10.60
C PRO A 28 0.79 -17.52 9.55
N PRO A 29 0.99 -18.78 9.98
CA PRO A 29 1.34 -19.88 9.08
C PRO A 29 0.24 -20.23 8.06
N GLU A 30 -1.00 -19.84 8.31
CA GLU A 30 -2.13 -20.00 7.37
C GLU A 30 -2.11 -19.00 6.22
N ILE A 31 -1.25 -17.99 6.26
CA ILE A 31 -1.05 -17.04 5.15
C ILE A 31 0.15 -17.50 4.32
N GLU A 32 -0.15 -18.08 3.16
CA GLU A 32 0.87 -18.29 2.12
C GLU A 32 1.15 -16.98 1.43
N TRP A 33 2.38 -16.53 1.43
CA TRP A 33 2.75 -15.26 0.82
C TRP A 33 3.93 -15.39 -0.14
N ARG A 34 3.99 -14.49 -1.13
CA ARG A 34 5.16 -14.34 -2.02
C ARG A 34 5.44 -12.88 -2.31
N LEU A 35 6.74 -12.57 -2.45
CA LEU A 35 7.22 -11.25 -2.85
C LEU A 35 7.46 -11.21 -4.37
N PHE A 36 6.86 -10.21 -5.00
CA PHE A 36 7.05 -9.88 -6.41
C PHE A 36 7.59 -8.46 -6.51
N ARG A 37 8.81 -8.34 -7.02
CA ARG A 37 9.47 -7.05 -7.21
C ARG A 37 10.05 -6.93 -8.60
N ASN A 38 10.12 -5.71 -9.08
CA ASN A 38 10.85 -5.33 -10.27
C ASN A 38 11.18 -3.84 -10.22
N TYR A 39 12.03 -3.39 -11.14
CA TYR A 39 12.34 -1.98 -11.30
C TYR A 39 12.31 -1.60 -12.79
N ASN A 40 11.69 -0.46 -13.06
CA ASN A 40 11.71 0.24 -14.32
C ASN A 40 11.51 1.74 -14.02
N PRO A 41 12.22 2.67 -14.68
CA PRO A 41 11.98 4.11 -14.52
C PRO A 41 10.53 4.54 -14.78
N ASN A 42 9.83 3.79 -15.64
CA ASN A 42 8.41 4.00 -15.90
C ASN A 42 7.57 3.18 -14.90
N VAL A 43 6.88 3.87 -13.99
CA VAL A 43 6.08 3.26 -12.93
C VAL A 43 4.96 2.34 -13.47
N HIS A 44 4.32 2.70 -14.59
CA HIS A 44 3.27 1.86 -15.18
C HIS A 44 3.82 0.55 -15.73
N VAL A 45 5.01 0.60 -16.34
CA VAL A 45 5.68 -0.60 -16.87
C VAL A 45 6.04 -1.55 -15.74
N VAL A 46 6.69 -1.05 -14.67
CA VAL A 46 7.09 -1.92 -13.55
C VAL A 46 5.88 -2.53 -12.82
N ARG A 47 4.81 -1.76 -12.63
CA ARG A 47 3.59 -2.28 -12.00
C ARG A 47 2.94 -3.39 -12.82
N ASN A 48 2.83 -3.22 -14.14
CA ASN A 48 2.32 -4.28 -15.01
C ASN A 48 3.19 -5.54 -14.95
N GLN A 49 4.52 -5.40 -15.03
CA GLN A 49 5.44 -6.53 -14.95
C GLN A 49 5.36 -7.29 -13.61
N VAL A 50 5.23 -6.55 -12.50
CA VAL A 50 5.04 -7.15 -11.17
C VAL A 50 3.70 -7.88 -11.09
N LEU A 51 2.62 -7.26 -11.59
CA LEU A 51 1.28 -7.84 -11.59
C LEU A 51 1.21 -9.13 -12.41
N ASP A 52 1.79 -9.14 -13.62
CA ASP A 52 1.78 -10.31 -14.49
C ASP A 52 2.45 -11.52 -13.83
N ARG A 53 3.56 -11.30 -13.14
CA ARG A 53 4.24 -12.35 -12.37
C ARG A 53 3.43 -12.79 -11.15
N ALA A 54 2.81 -11.84 -10.44
CA ALA A 54 2.02 -12.11 -9.25
C ALA A 54 0.75 -12.91 -9.57
N ARG A 55 0.12 -12.66 -10.71
CA ARG A 55 -1.07 -13.43 -11.18
C ARG A 55 -0.82 -14.93 -11.28
N MET A 56 0.38 -15.36 -11.64
CA MET A 56 0.73 -16.79 -11.73
C MET A 56 0.71 -17.49 -10.37
N PHE A 57 0.87 -16.76 -9.30
CA PHE A 57 0.75 -17.27 -7.94
C PHE A 57 -0.73 -17.50 -7.53
N ARG A 58 -1.69 -16.95 -8.27
CA ARG A 58 -3.14 -16.98 -8.01
C ARG A 58 -3.47 -16.53 -6.57
N PRO A 59 -3.08 -15.31 -6.19
CA PRO A 59 -3.32 -14.82 -4.85
C PRO A 59 -4.79 -14.46 -4.63
N ASP A 60 -5.23 -14.53 -3.36
CA ASP A 60 -6.52 -13.98 -2.93
C ASP A 60 -6.44 -12.44 -2.81
N TYR A 61 -5.27 -11.92 -2.45
CA TYR A 61 -5.02 -10.48 -2.26
C TYR A 61 -3.69 -10.05 -2.85
N TYR A 62 -3.70 -8.85 -3.44
CA TYR A 62 -2.50 -8.14 -3.89
C TYR A 62 -2.21 -6.99 -2.92
N MET A 63 -1.11 -7.05 -2.20
CA MET A 63 -0.64 -5.97 -1.34
C MET A 63 0.46 -5.18 -2.04
N TRP A 64 0.12 -3.96 -2.44
CA TRP A 64 1.06 -3.03 -3.06
C TRP A 64 1.72 -2.16 -2.00
N ILE A 65 3.05 -2.11 -2.01
CA ILE A 65 3.84 -1.26 -1.11
C ILE A 65 4.94 -0.61 -1.95
N ASP A 66 4.93 0.70 -2.07
CA ASP A 66 6.03 1.39 -2.75
C ASP A 66 7.30 1.34 -1.88
N SER A 67 8.45 1.24 -2.52
CA SER A 67 9.74 0.97 -1.84
C SER A 67 10.21 2.07 -0.88
N ASP A 68 9.56 3.22 -0.90
CA ASP A 68 9.84 4.39 -0.06
C ASP A 68 8.75 4.66 0.99
N ILE A 69 7.76 3.79 1.10
CA ILE A 69 6.70 3.87 2.11
C ILE A 69 7.18 3.25 3.41
N ASN A 70 6.94 3.97 4.52
CA ASN A 70 7.09 3.44 5.86
C ASN A 70 5.75 2.86 6.33
N PHE A 71 5.77 1.63 6.86
CA PHE A 71 4.58 0.90 7.29
C PHE A 71 4.93 0.03 8.50
N THR A 72 3.92 -0.46 9.18
CA THR A 72 4.05 -1.43 10.28
C THR A 72 3.29 -2.72 9.97
N PRO A 73 3.56 -3.82 10.67
CA PRO A 73 2.73 -5.03 10.55
C PRO A 73 1.23 -4.76 10.81
N ASP A 74 0.91 -3.88 11.76
CA ASP A 74 -0.47 -3.52 12.09
C ASP A 74 -1.20 -2.85 10.92
N ASP A 75 -0.50 -2.04 10.12
CA ASP A 75 -1.10 -1.42 8.93
C ASP A 75 -1.53 -2.47 7.91
N PHE A 76 -0.71 -3.52 7.70
CA PHE A 76 -1.07 -4.64 6.85
C PHE A 76 -2.32 -5.37 7.35
N TYR A 77 -2.37 -5.69 8.65
CA TYR A 77 -3.50 -6.42 9.21
C TYR A 77 -4.78 -5.59 9.19
N LYS A 78 -4.72 -4.29 9.47
CA LYS A 78 -5.86 -3.37 9.35
C LYS A 78 -6.42 -3.35 7.93
N LEU A 79 -5.56 -3.26 6.91
CA LEU A 79 -6.02 -3.32 5.52
C LEU A 79 -6.66 -4.67 5.20
N LEU A 80 -6.09 -5.76 5.71
CA LEU A 80 -6.59 -7.11 5.48
C LEU A 80 -7.95 -7.38 6.14
N ASP A 81 -8.30 -6.67 7.20
CA ASP A 81 -9.59 -6.79 7.88
C ASP A 81 -10.77 -6.31 7.01
N HIS A 82 -10.51 -5.46 6.00
CA HIS A 82 -11.53 -4.93 5.09
C HIS A 82 -11.77 -5.82 3.86
N LYS A 83 -12.01 -7.13 4.08
CA LYS A 83 -12.14 -8.16 3.02
C LYS A 83 -13.33 -7.97 2.07
N ASN A 84 -14.31 -7.18 2.46
CA ASN A 84 -15.53 -6.91 1.65
C ASN A 84 -15.32 -5.75 0.68
N VAL A 85 -14.18 -5.10 0.70
CA VAL A 85 -13.87 -3.95 -0.17
C VAL A 85 -12.88 -4.41 -1.23
N SER A 86 -13.20 -4.15 -2.50
CA SER A 86 -12.35 -4.57 -3.62
C SER A 86 -10.98 -3.90 -3.64
N ILE A 87 -10.91 -2.65 -3.19
CA ILE A 87 -9.67 -1.87 -3.09
C ILE A 87 -9.72 -1.08 -1.79
N VAL A 88 -8.72 -1.26 -0.94
CA VAL A 88 -8.52 -0.47 0.26
C VAL A 88 -7.07 0.01 0.30
N SER A 89 -6.85 1.20 0.82
CA SER A 89 -5.51 1.81 0.90
C SER A 89 -5.30 2.52 2.23
N GLY A 90 -4.09 2.50 2.71
CA GLY A 90 -3.63 3.41 3.75
C GLY A 90 -3.55 4.84 3.22
N VAL A 91 -3.66 5.80 4.12
CA VAL A 91 -3.50 7.22 3.81
C VAL A 91 -2.06 7.62 4.06
N TYR A 92 -1.46 8.34 3.12
CA TYR A 92 -0.11 8.88 3.26
C TYR A 92 -0.03 10.33 2.78
N VAL A 93 0.89 11.10 3.38
CA VAL A 93 1.08 12.52 3.06
C VAL A 93 1.91 12.70 1.79
N MET A 94 1.57 13.73 1.02
CA MET A 94 2.39 14.12 -0.14
C MET A 94 3.70 14.75 0.31
N LYS A 95 4.81 14.36 -0.30
CA LYS A 95 6.16 14.85 0.03
C LYS A 95 6.44 16.30 -0.42
N THR A 96 5.57 16.87 -1.24
CA THR A 96 5.86 18.10 -1.99
C THR A 96 5.38 19.39 -1.34
N VAL A 97 4.59 19.34 -0.27
CA VAL A 97 3.98 20.51 0.35
C VAL A 97 4.33 20.58 1.84
N TYR A 98 4.97 21.68 2.25
CA TYR A 98 5.20 21.97 3.66
C TYR A 98 4.32 23.16 4.08
N PRO A 99 3.60 23.09 5.22
CA PRO A 99 3.46 21.94 6.12
C PRO A 99 2.65 20.79 5.48
N TYR A 100 3.11 19.55 5.64
CA TYR A 100 2.53 18.33 5.05
C TYR A 100 1.12 18.06 5.61
N ASN A 101 0.13 18.78 5.11
CA ASN A 101 -1.26 18.66 5.55
C ASN A 101 -2.13 17.89 4.57
N ASP A 102 -1.68 17.76 3.31
CA ASP A 102 -2.45 17.13 2.25
C ASP A 102 -2.09 15.65 2.10
N PHE A 103 -3.09 14.83 1.93
CA PHE A 103 -2.93 13.42 1.64
C PHE A 103 -2.93 13.17 0.13
N ALA A 104 -2.30 12.08 -0.30
CA ALA A 104 -2.34 11.64 -1.69
C ALA A 104 -3.69 10.99 -2.05
N CYS A 105 -4.79 11.59 -1.60
CA CYS A 105 -6.16 11.13 -1.83
C CYS A 105 -7.03 12.30 -2.28
N GLY A 106 -7.82 12.07 -3.33
CA GLY A 106 -8.85 13.03 -3.76
C GLY A 106 -10.16 12.81 -3.03
N SER A 107 -10.77 13.88 -2.49
CA SER A 107 -12.12 13.81 -1.92
C SER A 107 -13.17 13.59 -3.02
N LEU A 108 -14.35 13.10 -2.63
CA LEU A 108 -15.47 12.92 -3.56
C LEU A 108 -15.90 14.25 -4.21
N ASP A 109 -15.73 15.35 -3.51
CA ASP A 109 -16.08 16.72 -3.96
C ASP A 109 -15.05 17.32 -4.94
N GLY A 110 -13.92 16.64 -5.16
CA GLY A 110 -12.90 17.02 -6.14
C GLY A 110 -11.70 17.79 -5.59
N GLY A 111 -11.59 17.94 -4.27
CA GLY A 111 -10.41 18.47 -3.57
C GLY A 111 -9.41 17.38 -3.17
N THR A 112 -8.37 17.78 -2.43
CA THR A 112 -7.44 16.86 -1.75
C THR A 112 -7.89 16.72 -0.30
N LEU A 113 -7.84 15.51 0.24
CA LEU A 113 -8.11 15.28 1.67
C LEU A 113 -7.01 15.91 2.52
N THR A 114 -7.44 16.56 3.60
CA THR A 114 -6.56 17.14 4.61
C THR A 114 -6.63 16.35 5.92
N ARG A 115 -5.75 16.66 6.87
CA ARG A 115 -5.81 16.06 8.21
C ARG A 115 -7.13 16.36 8.93
N ASP A 116 -7.69 17.54 8.71
CA ASP A 116 -8.94 17.93 9.34
C ASP A 116 -10.13 17.11 8.83
N ASP A 117 -10.09 16.66 7.59
CA ASP A 117 -11.14 15.83 7.01
C ASP A 117 -11.19 14.42 7.60
N ILE A 118 -10.08 13.94 8.15
CA ILE A 118 -9.96 12.54 8.63
C ILE A 118 -9.72 12.39 10.14
N LYS A 119 -9.40 13.45 10.87
CA LYS A 119 -8.98 13.38 12.29
C LYS A 119 -9.96 12.66 13.20
N ASP A 120 -11.26 12.76 12.92
CA ASP A 120 -12.33 12.15 13.70
C ASP A 120 -12.92 10.89 13.04
N LYS A 121 -12.28 10.41 11.95
CA LYS A 121 -12.74 9.21 11.25
C LYS A 121 -12.07 7.97 11.84
N THR A 122 -12.87 7.00 12.19
CA THR A 122 -12.42 5.71 12.76
C THR A 122 -12.63 4.55 11.79
N ASP A 123 -13.36 4.79 10.71
CA ASP A 123 -13.76 3.80 9.72
C ASP A 123 -13.21 4.14 8.33
N LEU A 124 -13.51 3.27 7.35
CA LEU A 124 -13.20 3.50 5.96
C LEU A 124 -13.86 4.78 5.45
N LEU A 125 -13.10 5.57 4.74
CA LEU A 125 -13.60 6.72 4.01
C LEU A 125 -13.57 6.39 2.51
N GLU A 126 -14.72 6.54 1.84
CA GLU A 126 -14.77 6.45 0.40
C GLU A 126 -14.12 7.68 -0.24
N VAL A 127 -13.24 7.45 -1.21
CA VAL A 127 -12.50 8.51 -1.89
C VAL A 127 -12.63 8.38 -3.40
N LYS A 128 -12.57 9.51 -4.10
CA LYS A 128 -12.67 9.53 -5.57
C LYS A 128 -11.43 8.93 -6.24
N ALA A 129 -10.28 9.19 -5.67
CA ALA A 129 -9.01 8.69 -6.16
C ALA A 129 -8.01 8.59 -5.01
N ASN A 130 -7.19 7.57 -5.04
CA ASN A 130 -6.03 7.46 -4.18
C ASN A 130 -4.78 7.45 -5.07
N GLY A 131 -3.80 8.28 -4.73
CA GLY A 131 -2.51 8.23 -5.39
C GLY A 131 -1.87 6.88 -5.12
N LEU A 132 -1.93 6.01 -6.09
CA LEU A 132 -1.20 4.74 -6.05
C LEU A 132 0.24 4.92 -6.56
N GLY A 133 0.81 6.12 -6.34
CA GLY A 133 2.14 6.52 -6.74
C GLY A 133 2.27 6.81 -8.23
#